data_497e975d713d440a2c721fad9426a4d4
#
_entry.id   497e975d713d440a2c721fad9426a4d4
#
_cell.length_a   1.000
_cell.length_b   1.000
_cell.length_c   1.000
_cell.angle_alpha   90.00
_cell.angle_beta   90.00
_cell.angle_gamma   90.00
#
_symmetry.space_group_name_H-M   'P 1'
#
loop_
_entity.id
_entity.type
_entity.pdbx_description
1 polymer ?
#
loop_
_entity_poly.entity_id
_entity_poly.type
_entity_poly.pdbx_seq_one_letter_code
_entity_poly.pdbx_strand_id
1 'polypeptide(L)'
;MRPLPLTLFIVVIAAAVGPLAGSAQAKPWWMRGTDSNENDFLPPDVAFRTGAALEGGAVRIRWVIADGYYLYKEKIEVAAESPDLVIGRPELPAGMMKTDPFLGRQEIFTQQVEARVPYSRGDYGAHPLQVKVTYQGCAEGGLCYPPITKVLYPSQSLPQAAVNPPHRWELIAIIGGMLAFLLAGFTLRRERKLPLPVQ
;
A
#
# COMPACT_ATOMS: atom_id res chain seq x y z
N MET A 1 -63.81 32.24 18.93
CA MET A 1 -62.60 31.40 18.87
C MET A 1 -62.01 31.55 17.48
N ARG A 2 -60.95 32.37 17.38
CA ARG A 2 -60.29 32.64 16.06
C ARG A 2 -59.07 31.67 15.97
N PRO A 3 -58.88 30.94 14.87
CA PRO A 3 -57.68 30.11 14.73
C PRO A 3 -56.47 31.04 14.47
N LEU A 4 -55.39 30.84 15.21
CA LEU A 4 -54.08 31.44 14.96
C LEU A 4 -53.53 30.91 13.65
N PRO A 5 -52.94 31.75 12.81
CA PRO A 5 -52.39 31.30 11.54
C PRO A 5 -51.16 30.42 11.73
N LEU A 6 -51.14 29.30 11.04
CA LEU A 6 -50.11 28.27 11.01
C LEU A 6 -48.71 28.79 10.53
N THR A 7 -48.67 30.05 10.10
CA THR A 7 -47.44 30.72 9.63
C THR A 7 -46.48 31.15 10.74
N LEU A 8 -46.91 31.17 12.00
CA LEU A 8 -46.04 31.60 13.10
C LEU A 8 -45.17 30.46 13.66
N PHE A 9 -45.45 29.20 13.30
CA PHE A 9 -44.66 28.04 13.78
C PHE A 9 -43.42 27.73 12.95
N ILE A 10 -43.31 28.26 11.71
CA ILE A 10 -42.17 27.95 10.82
C ILE A 10 -40.98 28.87 11.08
N VAL A 11 -41.19 30.04 11.71
CA VAL A 11 -40.10 31.03 11.91
C VAL A 11 -39.23 30.71 13.16
N VAL A 12 -39.71 29.89 14.11
CA VAL A 12 -38.99 29.63 15.37
C VAL A 12 -37.95 28.46 15.23
N ILE A 13 -38.08 27.60 14.22
CA ILE A 13 -37.17 26.46 14.05
C ILE A 13 -35.90 26.79 13.26
N ALA A 14 -35.89 27.91 12.52
CA ALA A 14 -34.75 28.33 11.68
C ALA A 14 -33.59 28.99 12.46
N ALA A 15 -33.76 29.30 13.76
CA ALA A 15 -32.77 30.06 14.54
C ALA A 15 -31.81 29.18 15.39
N ALA A 16 -31.95 27.85 15.35
CA ALA A 16 -31.18 26.96 16.24
C ALA A 16 -30.04 26.19 15.54
N VAL A 17 -29.83 26.39 14.23
CA VAL A 17 -28.67 25.81 13.53
C VAL A 17 -27.64 26.92 13.29
N GLY A 18 -26.97 27.31 14.36
CA GLY A 18 -25.76 28.13 14.26
C GLY A 18 -24.68 27.32 13.52
N PRO A 19 -23.92 27.91 12.57
CA PRO A 19 -22.78 27.22 12.00
C PRO A 19 -21.77 26.95 13.11
N LEU A 20 -21.55 25.68 13.46
CA LEU A 20 -20.34 25.24 14.13
C LEU A 20 -19.18 25.40 13.13
N ALA A 21 -18.80 26.66 12.92
CA ALA A 21 -17.53 26.99 12.28
C ALA A 21 -16.45 26.56 13.29
N GLY A 22 -16.09 25.27 13.26
CA GLY A 22 -14.85 24.79 13.85
C GLY A 22 -13.73 25.56 13.17
N SER A 23 -13.16 26.53 13.88
CA SER A 23 -11.94 27.20 13.48
C SER A 23 -10.84 26.14 13.38
N ALA A 24 -10.61 25.63 12.17
CA ALA A 24 -9.39 24.93 11.85
C ALA A 24 -8.25 25.95 12.01
N GLN A 25 -7.67 25.98 13.21
CA GLN A 25 -6.48 26.79 13.48
C GLN A 25 -5.33 26.14 12.70
N ALA A 26 -5.06 26.68 11.53
CA ALA A 26 -3.86 26.32 10.78
C ALA A 26 -2.65 26.63 11.66
N LYS A 27 -1.88 25.60 12.02
CA LYS A 27 -0.61 25.77 12.77
C LYS A 27 0.28 26.74 12.01
N PRO A 28 0.83 27.75 12.66
CA PRO A 28 1.75 28.72 12.02
C PRO A 28 2.93 28.00 11.37
N TRP A 29 3.44 28.52 10.24
CA TRP A 29 4.52 27.93 9.46
C TRP A 29 5.81 27.69 10.27
N TRP A 30 6.04 28.45 11.34
CA TRP A 30 7.19 28.28 12.25
C TRP A 30 6.98 27.15 13.29
N MET A 31 5.75 26.63 13.46
CA MET A 31 5.44 25.42 14.20
C MET A 31 5.49 24.14 13.33
N ARG A 32 5.81 24.28 12.05
CA ARG A 32 6.13 23.15 11.14
C ARG A 32 7.58 22.72 11.26
N GLY A 33 8.17 22.85 12.44
CA GLY A 33 9.47 22.28 12.76
C GLY A 33 9.30 20.77 12.98
N THR A 34 9.87 20.00 12.10
CA THR A 34 10.47 18.67 12.29
C THR A 34 9.91 17.78 13.43
N ASP A 35 8.61 17.74 13.60
CA ASP A 35 7.99 16.65 14.36
C ASP A 35 7.78 15.45 13.40
N SER A 36 8.87 14.93 12.85
CA SER A 36 8.88 13.53 12.40
C SER A 36 8.88 12.69 13.66
N ASN A 37 7.69 12.50 14.24
CA ASN A 37 7.51 11.53 15.30
C ASN A 37 7.98 10.18 14.76
N GLU A 38 8.81 9.45 15.51
CA GLU A 38 9.16 8.06 15.20
C GLU A 38 7.92 7.19 14.95
N ASN A 39 6.75 7.64 15.42
CA ASN A 39 5.44 7.03 15.20
C ASN A 39 4.87 7.24 13.78
N ASP A 40 5.44 8.14 12.97
CA ASP A 40 4.98 8.37 11.59
C ASP A 40 5.60 7.40 10.59
N PHE A 41 6.61 6.62 10.99
CA PHE A 41 7.26 5.63 10.14
C PHE A 41 6.81 4.21 10.47
N LEU A 42 6.64 3.41 9.43
CA LEU A 42 6.24 2.01 9.58
C LEU A 42 7.35 1.21 10.30
N PRO A 43 7.01 0.25 11.15
CA PRO A 43 7.99 -0.71 11.65
C PRO A 43 8.71 -1.42 10.49
N PRO A 44 9.99 -1.81 10.64
CA PRO A 44 10.77 -2.42 9.56
C PRO A 44 10.10 -3.63 8.91
N ASP A 45 9.41 -4.46 9.69
CA ASP A 45 8.72 -5.66 9.22
C ASP A 45 7.45 -5.34 8.39
N VAL A 46 6.90 -4.16 8.55
CA VAL A 46 5.77 -3.66 7.77
C VAL A 46 6.26 -2.91 6.54
N ALA A 47 7.31 -2.08 6.69
CA ALA A 47 7.93 -1.36 5.59
C ALA A 47 8.56 -2.29 4.55
N PHE A 48 9.16 -3.40 5.01
CA PHE A 48 9.90 -4.37 4.17
C PHE A 48 9.47 -5.80 4.48
N ARG A 49 8.33 -6.23 3.92
CA ARG A 49 7.87 -7.61 4.07
C ARG A 49 8.71 -8.52 3.19
N THR A 50 9.32 -9.53 3.80
CA THR A 50 10.28 -10.41 3.13
C THR A 50 9.86 -11.86 3.27
N GLY A 51 10.00 -12.63 2.21
CA GLY A 51 9.79 -14.07 2.22
C GLY A 51 10.62 -14.77 1.17
N ALA A 52 10.71 -16.09 1.28
CA ALA A 52 11.47 -16.92 0.37
C ALA A 52 10.69 -18.17 -0.05
N ALA A 53 10.93 -18.63 -1.28
CA ALA A 53 10.39 -19.89 -1.80
C ALA A 53 11.44 -20.62 -2.63
N LEU A 54 11.24 -21.93 -2.83
CA LEU A 54 12.05 -22.73 -3.75
C LEU A 54 11.34 -22.79 -5.10
N GLU A 55 12.02 -22.33 -6.14
CA GLU A 55 11.47 -22.36 -7.49
C GLU A 55 12.59 -22.48 -8.53
N GLY A 56 12.43 -23.41 -9.47
CA GLY A 56 13.35 -23.55 -10.60
C GLY A 56 14.81 -23.79 -10.22
N GLY A 57 15.08 -24.56 -9.17
CA GLY A 57 16.46 -24.85 -8.70
C GLY A 57 17.17 -23.66 -8.04
N ALA A 58 16.41 -22.65 -7.61
CA ALA A 58 16.92 -21.49 -6.89
C ALA A 58 16.06 -21.16 -5.68
N VAL A 59 16.64 -20.46 -4.71
CA VAL A 59 15.90 -19.75 -3.68
C VAL A 59 15.45 -18.42 -4.26
N ARG A 60 14.15 -18.18 -4.31
CA ARG A 60 13.58 -16.89 -4.68
C ARG A 60 13.25 -16.12 -3.42
N ILE A 61 13.83 -14.97 -3.26
CA ILE A 61 13.62 -14.08 -2.11
C ILE A 61 12.91 -12.83 -2.63
N ARG A 62 11.76 -12.53 -2.03
CA ARG A 62 10.96 -11.37 -2.43
C ARG A 62 10.83 -10.41 -1.28
N TRP A 63 11.04 -9.13 -1.58
CA TRP A 63 10.69 -8.01 -0.72
C TRP A 63 9.49 -7.29 -1.31
N VAL A 64 8.51 -7.05 -0.47
CA VAL A 64 7.41 -6.12 -0.76
C VAL A 64 7.65 -4.89 0.10
N ILE A 65 7.89 -3.78 -0.57
CA ILE A 65 8.32 -2.50 0.00
C ILE A 65 7.09 -1.60 0.06
N ALA A 66 6.80 -1.03 1.22
CA ALA A 66 5.68 -0.12 1.39
C ALA A 66 5.88 1.17 0.57
N ASP A 67 4.78 1.82 0.22
CA ASP A 67 4.82 3.11 -0.48
C ASP A 67 5.56 4.16 0.34
N GLY A 68 6.43 4.93 -0.31
CA GLY A 68 7.30 5.90 0.36
C GLY A 68 8.55 5.30 1.02
N TYR A 69 8.86 4.02 0.72
CA TYR A 69 10.07 3.33 1.20
C TYR A 69 10.87 2.77 0.03
N TYR A 70 12.16 2.53 0.28
CA TYR A 70 13.05 1.92 -0.71
C TYR A 70 14.16 1.10 -0.05
N LEU A 71 14.69 0.12 -0.80
CA LEU A 71 15.85 -0.70 -0.41
C LEU A 71 17.05 -0.34 -1.28
N TYR A 72 18.23 -0.31 -0.69
CA TYR A 72 19.48 -0.18 -1.43
C TYR A 72 19.89 -1.54 -2.01
N LYS A 73 20.11 -1.60 -3.31
CA LYS A 73 20.55 -2.81 -4.01
C LYS A 73 21.86 -3.37 -3.45
N GLU A 74 22.84 -2.50 -3.25
CA GLU A 74 24.18 -2.88 -2.76
C GLU A 74 24.19 -3.34 -1.30
N LYS A 75 23.09 -3.11 -0.58
CA LYS A 75 22.94 -3.51 0.82
C LYS A 75 22.15 -4.82 0.97
N ILE A 76 21.79 -5.47 -0.14
CA ILE A 76 21.13 -6.77 -0.12
C ILE A 76 22.19 -7.86 -0.16
N GLU A 77 22.30 -8.62 0.92
CA GLU A 77 23.20 -9.74 1.06
C GLU A 77 22.40 -10.99 1.40
N VAL A 78 22.83 -12.14 0.86
CA VAL A 78 22.25 -13.43 1.17
C VAL A 78 23.37 -14.39 1.55
N ALA A 79 23.18 -15.10 2.64
CA ALA A 79 24.11 -16.12 3.12
C ALA A 79 23.38 -17.43 3.42
N ALA A 80 24.09 -18.54 3.29
CA ALA A 80 23.59 -19.82 3.74
C ALA A 80 23.59 -19.85 5.28
N GLU A 81 22.48 -20.29 5.87
CA GLU A 81 22.38 -20.51 7.32
C GLU A 81 22.42 -21.99 7.65
N SER A 82 21.93 -22.87 6.77
CA SER A 82 22.07 -24.31 6.91
C SER A 82 23.48 -24.75 6.53
N PRO A 83 24.12 -25.66 7.31
CA PRO A 83 25.52 -26.08 7.10
C PRO A 83 25.73 -26.90 5.81
N ASP A 84 24.66 -27.52 5.30
CA ASP A 84 24.64 -28.35 4.08
C ASP A 84 24.26 -27.56 2.83
N LEU A 85 24.04 -26.22 2.96
CA LEU A 85 23.61 -25.35 1.90
C LEU A 85 24.78 -24.54 1.34
N VAL A 86 24.99 -24.62 0.05
CA VAL A 86 25.89 -23.74 -0.70
C VAL A 86 25.04 -22.86 -1.61
N ILE A 87 25.22 -21.55 -1.54
CA ILE A 87 24.48 -20.60 -2.37
C ILE A 87 25.43 -19.85 -3.31
N GLY A 88 24.91 -19.53 -4.48
CA GLY A 88 25.56 -18.65 -5.44
C GLY A 88 25.32 -17.17 -5.13
N ARG A 89 25.80 -16.30 -6.02
CA ARG A 89 25.51 -14.86 -5.90
C ARG A 89 24.04 -14.58 -6.16
N PRO A 90 23.41 -13.68 -5.38
CA PRO A 90 22.07 -13.21 -5.67
C PRO A 90 22.01 -12.49 -7.03
N GLU A 91 21.10 -12.92 -7.88
CA GLU A 91 20.76 -12.26 -9.13
C GLU A 91 19.62 -11.29 -8.86
N LEU A 92 19.89 -9.99 -8.94
CA LEU A 92 18.93 -8.91 -8.72
C LEU A 92 18.64 -8.20 -10.04
N PRO A 93 17.41 -7.74 -10.28
CA PRO A 93 17.11 -6.92 -11.45
C PRO A 93 17.83 -5.58 -11.40
N ALA A 94 17.74 -4.81 -12.50
CA ALA A 94 18.12 -3.41 -12.49
C ALA A 94 17.14 -2.62 -11.60
N GLY A 95 17.68 -1.77 -10.76
CA GLY A 95 16.92 -0.84 -9.91
C GLY A 95 16.88 0.56 -10.52
N MET A 96 16.33 1.49 -9.77
CA MET A 96 16.32 2.91 -10.11
C MET A 96 17.49 3.63 -9.46
N MET A 97 18.08 4.62 -10.17
CA MET A 97 19.13 5.45 -9.60
C MET A 97 18.52 6.56 -8.75
N LYS A 98 18.93 6.65 -7.49
CA LYS A 98 18.57 7.71 -6.53
C LYS A 98 19.84 8.38 -6.03
N THR A 99 19.82 9.70 -5.91
CA THR A 99 20.89 10.43 -5.22
C THR A 99 20.51 10.56 -3.74
N ASP A 100 21.28 9.86 -2.92
CA ASP A 100 21.12 9.89 -1.47
C ASP A 100 22.03 11.00 -0.88
N PRO A 101 21.55 11.78 0.10
CA PRO A 101 22.36 12.84 0.72
C PRO A 101 23.64 12.37 1.41
N PHE A 102 23.65 11.11 1.88
CA PHE A 102 24.77 10.55 2.67
C PHE A 102 25.61 9.54 1.89
N LEU A 103 24.96 8.77 0.98
CA LEU A 103 25.61 7.68 0.26
C LEU A 103 25.87 8.01 -1.22
N GLY A 104 25.49 9.20 -1.67
CA GLY A 104 25.66 9.60 -3.07
C GLY A 104 24.67 8.84 -4.01
N ARG A 105 25.15 8.57 -5.25
CA ARG A 105 24.30 7.85 -6.22
C ARG A 105 24.21 6.37 -5.86
N GLN A 106 22.99 5.93 -5.59
CA GLN A 106 22.68 4.55 -5.21
C GLN A 106 21.63 3.95 -6.13
N GLU A 107 21.76 2.66 -6.42
CA GLU A 107 20.70 1.89 -7.08
C GLU A 107 19.73 1.37 -6.03
N ILE A 108 18.44 1.67 -6.19
CA ILE A 108 17.40 1.37 -5.21
C ILE A 108 16.25 0.56 -5.83
N PHE A 109 15.50 -0.10 -4.98
CA PHE A 109 14.25 -0.77 -5.31
C PHE A 109 13.10 -0.16 -4.53
N THR A 110 11.95 0.01 -5.19
CA THR A 110 10.67 0.44 -4.62
C THR A 110 9.60 -0.59 -4.91
N GLN A 111 8.48 -0.58 -4.20
CA GLN A 111 7.33 -1.46 -4.37
C GLN A 111 7.66 -2.95 -4.18
N GLN A 112 8.38 -3.56 -5.09
CA GLN A 112 8.73 -4.98 -5.03
C GLN A 112 10.04 -5.25 -5.73
N VAL A 113 10.84 -6.13 -5.13
CA VAL A 113 12.03 -6.70 -5.77
C VAL A 113 12.12 -8.19 -5.44
N GLU A 114 12.68 -8.95 -6.36
CA GLU A 114 12.94 -10.38 -6.20
C GLU A 114 14.38 -10.68 -6.55
N ALA A 115 15.06 -11.41 -5.66
CA ALA A 115 16.36 -11.98 -5.90
C ALA A 115 16.21 -13.46 -6.24
N ARG A 116 16.94 -13.92 -7.26
CA ARG A 116 17.13 -15.32 -7.57
C ARG A 116 18.51 -15.76 -7.07
N VAL A 117 18.55 -16.75 -6.17
CA VAL A 117 19.78 -17.22 -5.57
C VAL A 117 19.96 -18.69 -5.92
N PRO A 118 20.85 -19.05 -6.87
CA PRO A 118 21.17 -20.43 -7.16
C PRO A 118 21.70 -21.13 -5.91
N TYR A 119 21.31 -22.37 -5.71
CA TYR A 119 21.81 -23.15 -4.57
C TYR A 119 22.12 -24.59 -4.96
N SER A 120 22.99 -25.19 -4.19
CA SER A 120 23.18 -26.63 -4.16
C SER A 120 23.13 -27.11 -2.71
N ARG A 121 22.70 -28.35 -2.52
CA ARG A 121 22.56 -28.95 -1.21
C ARG A 121 23.31 -30.27 -1.19
N GLY A 122 24.11 -30.48 -0.15
CA GLY A 122 24.77 -31.76 0.10
C GLY A 122 23.80 -32.85 0.57
N ASP A 123 24.29 -34.09 0.66
CA ASP A 123 23.47 -35.27 0.95
C ASP A 123 22.89 -35.32 2.39
N TYR A 124 23.17 -34.35 3.21
CA TYR A 124 22.72 -34.26 4.60
C TYR A 124 21.30 -33.71 4.76
N GLY A 125 20.42 -33.98 3.83
CA GLY A 125 19.07 -33.39 3.64
C GLY A 125 18.08 -33.45 4.82
N ALA A 126 18.52 -33.66 6.04
CA ALA A 126 17.65 -33.75 7.23
C ALA A 126 17.25 -32.39 7.84
N HIS A 127 17.99 -31.34 7.55
CA HIS A 127 17.70 -30.01 8.14
C HIS A 127 16.81 -29.15 7.24
N PRO A 128 15.89 -28.33 7.80
CA PRO A 128 15.16 -27.38 7.02
C PRO A 128 16.13 -26.40 6.34
N LEU A 129 15.90 -26.11 5.06
CA LEU A 129 16.71 -25.16 4.33
C LEU A 129 16.50 -23.76 4.90
N GLN A 130 17.59 -23.08 5.26
CA GLN A 130 17.57 -21.76 5.86
C GLN A 130 18.56 -20.84 5.14
N VAL A 131 18.12 -19.65 4.83
CA VAL A 131 18.94 -18.58 4.27
C VAL A 131 18.86 -17.35 5.17
N LYS A 132 20.01 -16.75 5.42
CA LYS A 132 20.11 -15.48 6.12
C LYS A 132 20.16 -14.35 5.10
N VAL A 133 19.27 -13.38 5.25
CA VAL A 133 19.16 -12.24 4.38
C VAL A 133 19.42 -10.98 5.19
N THR A 134 20.35 -10.15 4.73
CA THR A 134 20.61 -8.82 5.31
C THR A 134 20.29 -7.78 4.24
N TYR A 135 19.58 -6.75 4.63
CA TYR A 135 19.24 -5.64 3.74
C TYR A 135 19.09 -4.33 4.51
N GLN A 136 19.16 -3.21 3.81
CA GLN A 136 18.97 -1.90 4.38
C GLN A 136 18.06 -1.06 3.48
N GLY A 137 17.19 -0.29 4.10
CA GLY A 137 16.28 0.60 3.40
C GLY A 137 15.97 1.85 4.22
N CYS A 138 15.33 2.80 3.56
CA CYS A 138 14.94 4.08 4.15
C CYS A 138 13.51 4.44 3.76
N ALA A 139 12.89 5.31 4.55
CA ALA A 139 11.70 6.05 4.17
C ALA A 139 12.10 7.30 3.37
N GLU A 140 11.32 7.68 2.38
CA GLU A 140 11.53 8.94 1.63
C GLU A 140 11.42 10.17 2.52
N GLY A 141 10.70 10.05 3.65
CA GLY A 141 10.62 11.08 4.70
C GLY A 141 11.91 11.30 5.51
N GLY A 142 13.02 10.57 5.19
CA GLY A 142 14.34 10.82 5.73
C GLY A 142 14.79 9.87 6.85
N LEU A 143 13.97 8.89 7.27
CA LEU A 143 14.39 7.86 8.22
C LEU A 143 15.09 6.71 7.50
N CYS A 144 16.32 6.39 7.85
CA CYS A 144 17.01 5.18 7.42
C CYS A 144 17.07 4.15 8.55
N TYR A 145 16.66 2.91 8.23
CA TYR A 145 16.74 1.81 9.17
C TYR A 145 18.17 1.27 9.26
N PRO A 146 18.60 0.79 10.42
CA PRO A 146 19.84 0.01 10.49
C PRO A 146 19.72 -1.25 9.63
N PRO A 147 20.83 -1.91 9.26
CA PRO A 147 20.78 -3.18 8.55
C PRO A 147 19.87 -4.19 9.24
N ILE A 148 18.91 -4.72 8.50
CA ILE A 148 17.91 -5.69 8.97
C ILE A 148 18.37 -7.07 8.54
N THR A 149 18.48 -7.99 9.48
CA THR A 149 18.84 -9.38 9.21
C THR A 149 17.69 -10.32 9.56
N LYS A 150 17.33 -11.21 8.65
CA LYS A 150 16.29 -12.24 8.84
C LYS A 150 16.77 -13.60 8.39
N VAL A 151 16.35 -14.62 9.12
CA VAL A 151 16.48 -16.02 8.69
C VAL A 151 15.15 -16.43 8.04
N LEU A 152 15.22 -16.86 6.79
CA LEU A 152 14.07 -17.25 5.99
C LEU A 152 14.08 -18.76 5.75
N TYR A 153 12.89 -19.32 5.68
CA TYR A 153 12.64 -20.73 5.35
C TYR A 153 12.00 -20.79 3.96
N PRO A 154 12.75 -21.14 2.91
CA PRO A 154 12.27 -21.06 1.53
C PRO A 154 11.07 -21.95 1.16
N SER A 155 10.60 -22.78 2.07
CA SER A 155 9.36 -23.55 1.89
C SER A 155 8.08 -22.73 2.07
N GLN A 156 8.21 -21.53 2.62
CA GLN A 156 7.08 -20.61 2.84
C GLN A 156 6.70 -19.89 1.55
N SER A 157 5.44 -19.52 1.47
CA SER A 157 4.94 -18.72 0.35
C SER A 157 5.63 -17.35 0.29
N LEU A 158 5.89 -16.86 -0.92
CA LEU A 158 6.40 -15.50 -1.11
C LEU A 158 5.35 -14.47 -0.66
N PRO A 159 5.78 -13.36 -0.03
CA PRO A 159 4.89 -12.26 0.28
C PRO A 159 4.36 -11.65 -1.03
N GLN A 160 3.08 -11.41 -1.07
CA GLN A 160 2.44 -10.73 -2.20
C GLN A 160 2.32 -9.24 -1.88
N ALA A 161 2.47 -8.40 -2.91
CA ALA A 161 2.04 -7.01 -2.82
C ALA A 161 0.56 -7.02 -2.42
N ALA A 162 0.18 -6.16 -1.47
CA ALA A 162 -1.23 -5.99 -1.18
C ALA A 162 -1.87 -5.45 -2.47
N VAL A 163 -2.57 -6.30 -3.18
CA VAL A 163 -3.54 -5.85 -4.17
C VAL A 163 -4.62 -5.17 -3.34
N ASN A 164 -4.58 -3.84 -3.28
CA ASN A 164 -5.71 -3.09 -2.72
C ASN A 164 -6.91 -3.45 -3.59
N PRO A 165 -7.87 -4.25 -3.11
CA PRO A 165 -9.09 -4.46 -3.89
C PRO A 165 -9.68 -3.06 -4.13
N PRO A 166 -10.20 -2.78 -5.33
CA PRO A 166 -10.84 -1.50 -5.59
C PRO A 166 -11.84 -1.26 -4.47
N HIS A 167 -11.78 -0.07 -3.88
CA HIS A 167 -12.61 0.27 -2.73
C HIS A 167 -14.05 -0.09 -3.06
N ARG A 168 -14.69 -0.89 -2.21
CA ARG A 168 -16.05 -1.41 -2.43
C ARG A 168 -17.06 -0.32 -2.81
N TRP A 169 -16.82 0.92 -2.35
CA TRP A 169 -17.63 2.08 -2.71
C TRP A 169 -17.48 2.50 -4.17
N GLU A 170 -16.30 2.31 -4.82
CA GLU A 170 -16.12 2.59 -6.26
C GLU A 170 -16.97 1.63 -7.11
N LEU A 171 -16.98 0.35 -6.75
CA LEU A 171 -17.85 -0.64 -7.42
C LEU A 171 -19.33 -0.33 -7.21
N ILE A 172 -19.71 0.09 -6.01
CA ILE A 172 -21.09 0.49 -5.71
C ILE A 172 -21.47 1.74 -6.50
N ALA A 173 -20.57 2.72 -6.63
CA ALA A 173 -20.82 3.93 -7.43
C ALA A 173 -21.00 3.61 -8.92
N ILE A 174 -20.18 2.72 -9.48
CA ILE A 174 -20.29 2.29 -10.89
C ILE A 174 -21.59 1.54 -11.12
N ILE A 175 -21.94 0.58 -10.26
CA ILE A 175 -23.17 -0.20 -10.38
C ILE A 175 -24.40 0.70 -10.19
N GLY A 176 -24.38 1.60 -9.19
CA GLY A 176 -25.45 2.55 -8.93
C GLY A 176 -25.65 3.52 -10.10
N GLY A 177 -24.58 4.02 -10.70
CA GLY A 177 -24.61 4.88 -11.86
C GLY A 177 -25.20 4.19 -13.09
N MET A 178 -24.80 2.94 -13.36
CA MET A 178 -25.39 2.15 -14.46
C MET A 178 -26.87 1.88 -14.26
N LEU A 179 -27.30 1.55 -13.04
CA LEU A 179 -28.69 1.27 -12.72
C LEU A 179 -29.55 2.55 -12.90
N ALA A 180 -29.05 3.69 -12.43
CA ALA A 180 -29.74 5.00 -12.61
C ALA A 180 -29.88 5.34 -14.10
N PHE A 181 -28.85 5.11 -14.92
CA PHE A 181 -28.89 5.36 -16.36
C PHE A 181 -29.91 4.47 -17.08
N LEU A 182 -29.98 3.19 -16.70
CA LEU A 182 -30.98 2.26 -17.26
C LEU A 182 -32.43 2.65 -16.89
N LEU A 183 -32.64 3.06 -15.63
CA LEU A 183 -33.96 3.53 -15.18
C LEU A 183 -34.39 4.82 -15.89
N ALA A 184 -33.49 5.79 -16.05
CA ALA A 184 -33.76 7.02 -16.80
C ALA A 184 -34.09 6.74 -18.27
N GLY A 185 -33.34 5.82 -18.91
CA GLY A 185 -33.65 5.38 -20.28
C GLY A 185 -34.99 4.69 -20.43
N PHE A 186 -35.40 3.93 -19.41
CA PHE A 186 -36.72 3.24 -19.40
C PHE A 186 -37.88 4.25 -19.24
N THR A 187 -37.75 5.26 -18.38
CA THR A 187 -38.80 6.27 -18.18
C THR A 187 -39.01 7.12 -19.43
N LEU A 188 -37.90 7.57 -20.07
CA LEU A 188 -37.96 8.34 -21.32
C LEU A 188 -38.58 7.54 -22.48
N ARG A 189 -38.41 6.23 -22.49
CA ARG A 189 -39.04 5.34 -23.51
C ARG A 189 -40.52 5.12 -23.27
N ARG A 190 -40.97 5.21 -22.02
CA ARG A 190 -42.37 5.04 -21.63
C ARG A 190 -43.21 6.28 -22.03
N GLU A 191 -42.67 7.47 -21.90
CA GLU A 191 -43.39 8.70 -22.27
C GLU A 191 -43.60 8.85 -23.78
N ARG A 192 -42.75 8.27 -24.63
CA ARG A 192 -42.93 8.29 -26.10
C ARG A 192 -44.06 7.40 -26.62
N LYS A 193 -44.75 6.61 -25.79
CA LYS A 193 -45.82 5.69 -26.15
C LYS A 193 -47.21 6.23 -25.77
N LEU A 194 -47.36 7.48 -25.33
CA LEU A 194 -48.67 8.04 -25.11
C LEU A 194 -49.32 8.39 -26.48
N PRO A 195 -50.47 7.77 -26.83
CA PRO A 195 -51.15 8.11 -28.07
C PRO A 195 -51.71 9.50 -28.01
N LEU A 196 -51.58 10.23 -29.12
CA LEU A 196 -52.17 11.53 -29.30
C LEU A 196 -53.71 11.46 -29.16
N PRO A 197 -54.37 12.44 -28.51
CA PRO A 197 -55.81 12.47 -28.46
C PRO A 197 -56.38 12.69 -29.87
N VAL A 198 -57.27 11.80 -30.27
CA VAL A 198 -58.07 11.93 -31.52
C VAL A 198 -59.09 13.03 -31.28
N GLN A 199 -59.08 14.09 -32.12
CA GLN A 199 -60.21 15.04 -32.24
C GLN A 199 -61.26 14.48 -33.15
#